data_45acec0b765d1ea712fbc2858f0e6bbe
#
_entry.id   45acec0b765d1ea712fbc2858f0e6bbe
#
_cell.length_a   1.000
_cell.length_b   1.000
_cell.length_c   1.000
_cell.angle_alpha   90.00
_cell.angle_beta   90.00
_cell.angle_gamma   90.00
#
_symmetry.space_group_name_H-M   'P 1'
#
loop_
_entity.id
_entity.type
_entity.pdbx_description
1 polymer ?
#
loop_
_entity_poly.entity_id
_entity_poly.type
_entity_poly.pdbx_seq_one_letter_code
_entity_poly.pdbx_strand_id
1 'polypeptide(L)'
;MTDTTTDGRGTINTVLGPVSADDLGVVAVHEALLSVVPGAEHAFDLTLDRAEILETLAGRLTDFREQGGRTIVDSTGMFHGRDVTLYEALSRSTGVHIVASTGMGPEEMLGGYFLTP
;
A
#
# COMPACT_ATOMS: atom_id res chain seq x y z
N MET A 1 -4.96 22.23 -21.04
CA MET A 1 -4.85 21.17 -20.05
C MET A 1 -6.08 20.27 -20.10
N THR A 2 -5.84 19.03 -20.25
CA THR A 2 -6.94 18.11 -20.10
C THR A 2 -7.11 17.84 -18.62
N ASP A 3 -8.14 18.36 -18.07
CA ASP A 3 -8.46 18.15 -16.70
C ASP A 3 -9.35 16.93 -16.61
N THR A 4 -8.88 15.89 -15.90
CA THR A 4 -9.68 14.71 -15.71
C THR A 4 -10.97 14.97 -14.97
N THR A 5 -11.06 16.11 -14.27
CA THR A 5 -12.27 16.52 -13.60
C THR A 5 -13.33 17.00 -14.59
N THR A 6 -12.97 17.27 -15.86
CA THR A 6 -13.95 17.70 -16.85
C THR A 6 -15.01 16.66 -17.14
N ASP A 7 -14.75 15.39 -16.89
CA ASP A 7 -15.74 14.33 -17.00
C ASP A 7 -16.50 14.08 -15.70
N GLY A 8 -16.18 14.84 -14.63
CA GLY A 8 -16.84 14.74 -13.34
C GLY A 8 -16.33 13.63 -12.43
N ARG A 9 -15.26 12.94 -12.79
CA ARG A 9 -14.80 11.78 -12.03
C ARG A 9 -13.53 11.98 -11.22
N GLY A 10 -12.72 12.96 -11.57
CA GLY A 10 -11.52 13.29 -10.83
C GLY A 10 -10.42 12.24 -10.90
N THR A 11 -9.46 12.42 -10.02
CA THR A 11 -8.26 11.57 -9.94
C THR A 11 -8.11 10.98 -8.56
N ILE A 12 -7.39 9.86 -8.51
CA ILE A 12 -7.03 9.19 -7.26
C ILE A 12 -5.51 9.20 -7.17
N ASN A 13 -4.98 9.56 -6.01
CA ASN A 13 -3.54 9.55 -5.77
C ASN A 13 -3.08 8.13 -5.45
N THR A 14 -2.24 7.60 -6.31
CA THR A 14 -1.56 6.32 -6.05
C THR A 14 -0.12 6.58 -5.66
N VAL A 15 0.60 5.52 -5.26
CA VAL A 15 2.01 5.65 -4.89
C VAL A 15 2.89 6.08 -6.05
N LEU A 16 2.45 5.92 -7.29
CA LEU A 16 3.17 6.39 -8.47
C LEU A 16 2.64 7.72 -9.02
N GLY A 17 1.67 8.33 -8.36
CA GLY A 17 1.09 9.58 -8.76
C GLY A 17 -0.40 9.45 -9.05
N PRO A 18 -1.05 10.55 -9.48
CA PRO A 18 -2.48 10.52 -9.73
C PRO A 18 -2.85 9.69 -10.96
N VAL A 19 -3.94 8.95 -10.84
CA VAL A 19 -4.57 8.25 -11.96
C VAL A 19 -6.03 8.64 -12.04
N SER A 20 -6.58 8.60 -13.25
CA SER A 20 -8.00 8.84 -13.43
C SER A 20 -8.82 7.76 -12.71
N ALA A 21 -9.91 8.16 -12.10
CA ALA A 21 -10.83 7.21 -11.46
C ALA A 21 -11.31 6.14 -12.46
N ASP A 22 -11.38 6.47 -13.73
CA ASP A 22 -11.77 5.52 -14.78
C ASP A 22 -10.76 4.40 -14.98
N ASP A 23 -9.51 4.62 -14.59
CA ASP A 23 -8.42 3.66 -14.81
C ASP A 23 -8.19 2.74 -13.63
N LEU A 24 -8.96 2.87 -12.56
CA LEU A 24 -8.78 2.06 -11.36
C LEU A 24 -9.17 0.59 -11.58
N GLY A 25 -10.14 0.34 -12.44
CA GLY A 25 -10.62 -1.03 -12.69
C GLY A 25 -11.18 -1.69 -11.43
N VAL A 26 -10.99 -2.98 -11.30
CA VAL A 26 -11.42 -3.73 -10.12
C VAL A 26 -10.50 -3.40 -8.95
N VAL A 27 -11.09 -2.95 -7.86
CA VAL A 27 -10.38 -2.45 -6.69
C VAL A 27 -10.61 -3.38 -5.50
N ALA A 28 -9.52 -3.88 -4.92
CA ALA A 28 -9.59 -4.55 -3.63
C ALA A 28 -9.37 -3.50 -2.55
N VAL A 29 -10.37 -3.26 -1.74
CA VAL A 29 -10.33 -2.25 -0.69
C VAL A 29 -9.98 -2.91 0.64
N HIS A 30 -9.40 -2.14 1.55
CA HIS A 30 -9.09 -2.58 2.91
C HIS A 30 -8.14 -3.78 2.95
N GLU A 31 -7.06 -3.69 2.18
CA GLU A 31 -6.02 -4.71 2.16
C GLU A 31 -4.81 -4.28 2.99
N ALA A 32 -3.98 -5.24 3.35
CA ALA A 32 -2.71 -4.96 4.02
C ALA A 32 -1.61 -5.73 3.29
N LEU A 33 -0.79 -5.01 2.53
CA LEU A 33 0.27 -5.64 1.74
C LEU A 33 1.36 -6.22 2.63
N LEU A 34 1.72 -5.49 3.66
CA LEU A 34 2.69 -5.95 4.65
C LEU A 34 2.22 -5.46 6.01
N SER A 35 1.90 -6.40 6.89
CA SER A 35 1.44 -6.05 8.23
C SER A 35 2.36 -6.65 9.26
N VAL A 36 2.94 -5.82 10.09
CA VAL A 36 3.81 -6.23 11.19
C VAL A 36 3.43 -5.46 12.45
N VAL A 37 3.76 -6.00 13.61
CA VAL A 37 3.60 -5.25 14.85
C VAL A 37 4.70 -4.18 14.94
N PRO A 38 4.40 -3.01 15.52
CA PRO A 38 5.39 -1.95 15.66
C PRO A 38 6.67 -2.44 16.34
N GLY A 39 7.82 -2.11 15.76
CA GLY A 39 9.11 -2.51 16.29
C GLY A 39 9.61 -3.89 15.83
N ALA A 40 8.81 -4.62 15.07
CA ALA A 40 9.19 -5.96 14.61
C ALA A 40 10.50 -5.97 13.83
N GLU A 41 10.78 -4.92 13.06
CA GLU A 41 11.99 -4.79 12.27
C GLU A 41 13.25 -4.68 13.12
N HIS A 42 13.10 -4.37 14.41
CA HIS A 42 14.20 -4.27 15.36
C HIS A 42 14.33 -5.50 16.26
N ALA A 43 13.42 -6.46 16.13
CA ALA A 43 13.47 -7.68 16.92
C ALA A 43 14.57 -8.60 16.39
N PHE A 44 15.48 -9.02 17.26
CA PHE A 44 16.62 -9.84 16.81
C PHE A 44 16.25 -11.30 16.50
N ASP A 45 15.07 -11.73 16.89
CA ASP A 45 14.55 -13.06 16.57
C ASP A 45 13.66 -13.06 15.33
N LEU A 46 13.53 -11.93 14.63
CA LEU A 46 12.74 -11.77 13.42
C LEU A 46 13.59 -11.15 12.33
N THR A 47 13.66 -11.79 11.20
CA THR A 47 14.37 -11.28 10.04
C THR A 47 13.37 -10.83 8.98
N LEU A 48 13.47 -9.56 8.57
CA LEU A 48 12.68 -9.00 7.48
C LEU A 48 13.59 -8.80 6.28
N ASP A 49 13.51 -9.73 5.32
CA ASP A 49 14.28 -9.67 4.08
C ASP A 49 13.45 -8.92 3.02
N ARG A 50 13.85 -7.68 2.70
CA ARG A 50 13.12 -6.84 1.76
C ARG A 50 13.04 -7.46 0.36
N ALA A 51 14.11 -8.11 -0.08
CA ALA A 51 14.12 -8.73 -1.40
C ALA A 51 13.12 -9.88 -1.49
N GLU A 52 13.08 -10.71 -0.46
CA GLU A 52 12.13 -11.81 -0.39
C GLU A 52 10.69 -11.32 -0.28
N ILE A 53 10.46 -10.30 0.54
CA ILE A 53 9.13 -9.67 0.69
C ILE A 53 8.68 -9.11 -0.65
N LEU A 54 9.55 -8.38 -1.34
CA LEU A 54 9.23 -7.79 -2.64
C LEU A 54 8.86 -8.87 -3.65
N GLU A 55 9.64 -9.93 -3.72
CA GLU A 55 9.38 -11.04 -4.64
C GLU A 55 8.05 -11.73 -4.35
N THR A 56 7.79 -12.02 -3.09
CA THR A 56 6.55 -12.69 -2.66
C THR A 56 5.33 -11.82 -2.98
N LEU A 57 5.40 -10.54 -2.63
CA LEU A 57 4.28 -9.63 -2.86
C LEU A 57 4.09 -9.35 -4.36
N ALA A 58 5.17 -9.24 -5.11
CA ALA A 58 5.09 -9.06 -6.56
C ALA A 58 4.37 -10.24 -7.21
N GLY A 59 4.67 -11.47 -6.77
CA GLY A 59 3.99 -12.66 -7.26
C GLY A 59 2.49 -12.64 -6.95
N ARG A 60 2.12 -12.26 -5.74
CA ARG A 60 0.71 -12.17 -5.34
C ARG A 60 -0.05 -11.08 -6.10
N LEU A 61 0.57 -9.93 -6.31
CA LEU A 61 -0.05 -8.84 -7.05
C LEU A 61 -0.17 -9.18 -8.54
N THR A 62 0.79 -9.90 -9.09
CA THR A 62 0.72 -10.39 -10.46
C THR A 62 -0.45 -11.35 -10.61
N ASP A 63 -0.63 -12.28 -9.68
CA ASP A 63 -1.77 -13.19 -9.68
C ASP A 63 -3.09 -12.43 -9.58
N PHE A 64 -3.17 -11.43 -8.72
CA PHE A 64 -4.33 -10.57 -8.60
C PHE A 64 -4.66 -9.89 -9.93
N ARG A 65 -3.65 -9.36 -10.59
CA ARG A 65 -3.83 -8.72 -11.90
C ARG A 65 -4.30 -9.70 -12.97
N GLU A 66 -3.71 -10.88 -13.00
CA GLU A 66 -4.10 -11.92 -13.97
C GLU A 66 -5.54 -12.36 -13.79
N GLN A 67 -6.08 -12.25 -12.57
CA GLN A 67 -7.48 -12.55 -12.27
C GLN A 67 -8.41 -11.37 -12.55
N GLY A 68 -7.90 -10.27 -13.04
CA GLY A 68 -8.70 -9.10 -13.39
C GLY A 68 -8.62 -7.94 -12.42
N GLY A 69 -7.86 -8.06 -11.34
CA GLY A 69 -7.66 -6.98 -10.38
C GLY A 69 -6.75 -5.89 -10.95
N ARG A 70 -6.96 -4.65 -10.53
CA ARG A 70 -6.20 -3.51 -11.04
C ARG A 70 -5.64 -2.61 -9.97
N THR A 71 -6.34 -2.50 -8.85
CA THR A 71 -6.00 -1.54 -7.81
C THR A 71 -6.14 -2.17 -6.44
N ILE A 72 -5.18 -1.89 -5.57
CA ILE A 72 -5.21 -2.25 -4.15
C ILE A 72 -5.30 -0.96 -3.36
N VAL A 73 -6.23 -0.88 -2.43
CA VAL A 73 -6.24 0.16 -1.39
C VAL A 73 -5.65 -0.47 -0.13
N ASP A 74 -4.43 -0.07 0.19
CA ASP A 74 -3.70 -0.59 1.35
C ASP A 74 -4.05 0.23 2.58
N SER A 75 -4.51 -0.43 3.63
CA SER A 75 -4.91 0.21 4.88
C SER A 75 -3.86 0.08 5.99
N THR A 76 -2.68 -0.43 5.66
CA THR A 76 -1.60 -0.57 6.65
C THR A 76 -1.22 0.77 7.25
N GLY A 77 -1.29 0.87 8.58
CA GLY A 77 -0.96 2.09 9.28
C GLY A 77 0.54 2.30 9.46
N MET A 78 0.89 3.52 9.84
CA MET A 78 2.26 3.85 10.20
C MET A 78 2.74 2.93 11.33
N PHE A 79 3.97 2.47 11.26
CA PHE A 79 4.62 1.52 12.18
C PHE A 79 4.09 0.09 12.12
N HIS A 80 3.09 -0.19 11.28
CA HIS A 80 2.53 -1.53 11.10
C HIS A 80 3.00 -2.21 9.81
N GLY A 81 4.07 -1.71 9.21
CA GLY A 81 4.64 -2.30 8.00
C GLY A 81 4.45 -1.46 6.74
N ARG A 82 3.74 -0.33 6.82
CA ARG A 82 3.56 0.53 5.64
C ARG A 82 4.92 1.00 5.14
N ASP A 83 5.20 0.70 3.89
CA ASP A 83 6.46 1.01 3.24
C ASP A 83 6.18 1.50 1.83
N VAL A 84 6.10 2.81 1.67
CA VAL A 84 5.71 3.44 0.41
C VAL A 84 6.75 3.19 -0.69
N THR A 85 8.03 3.14 -0.34
CA THR A 85 9.08 2.82 -1.31
C THR A 85 8.91 1.42 -1.87
N LEU A 86 8.58 0.47 -1.02
CA LEU A 86 8.28 -0.90 -1.43
C LEU A 86 7.04 -0.94 -2.32
N TYR A 87 6.00 -0.18 -1.96
CA TYR A 87 4.77 -0.10 -2.73
C TYR A 87 5.01 0.48 -4.12
N GLU A 88 5.87 1.50 -4.23
CA GLU A 88 6.24 2.06 -5.53
C GLU A 88 6.91 1.00 -6.41
N ALA A 89 7.86 0.24 -5.86
CA ALA A 89 8.53 -0.83 -6.59
C ALA A 89 7.53 -1.91 -7.03
N LEU A 90 6.61 -2.29 -6.14
CA LEU A 90 5.58 -3.28 -6.45
C LEU A 90 4.66 -2.79 -7.55
N SER A 91 4.23 -1.54 -7.48
CA SER A 91 3.33 -0.97 -8.49
C SER A 91 4.00 -0.92 -9.85
N ARG A 92 5.28 -0.50 -9.91
CA ARG A 92 6.03 -0.45 -11.16
C ARG A 92 6.21 -1.83 -11.77
N SER A 93 6.53 -2.83 -10.96
CA SER A 93 6.84 -4.16 -11.47
C SER A 93 5.62 -4.97 -11.87
N THR A 94 4.47 -4.72 -11.23
CA THR A 94 3.26 -5.53 -11.46
C THR A 94 2.21 -4.82 -12.31
N GLY A 95 2.27 -3.50 -12.39
CA GLY A 95 1.23 -2.71 -13.05
C GLY A 95 -0.05 -2.57 -12.24
N VAL A 96 -0.04 -2.99 -10.97
CA VAL A 96 -1.19 -2.81 -10.07
C VAL A 96 -1.07 -1.43 -9.42
N HIS A 97 -2.13 -0.65 -9.47
CA HIS A 97 -2.18 0.62 -8.74
C HIS A 97 -2.27 0.36 -7.24
N ILE A 98 -1.50 1.10 -6.46
CA ILE A 98 -1.54 0.97 -5.00
C ILE A 98 -1.85 2.33 -4.41
N VAL A 99 -2.89 2.39 -3.60
CA VAL A 99 -3.26 3.57 -2.82
C VAL A 99 -2.85 3.29 -1.38
N ALA A 100 -1.93 4.10 -0.85
CA ALA A 100 -1.44 3.94 0.52
C ALA A 100 -2.31 4.77 1.47
N SER A 101 -2.45 4.29 2.70
CA SER A 101 -3.15 5.01 3.75
C SER A 101 -2.24 6.05 4.40
N THR A 102 -2.85 7.02 5.07
CA THR A 102 -2.16 7.98 5.92
C THR A 102 -2.39 7.71 7.39
N GLY A 103 -3.14 6.67 7.72
CA GLY A 103 -3.52 6.37 9.08
C GLY A 103 -2.39 5.83 9.94
N MET A 104 -2.64 5.79 11.24
CA MET A 104 -1.80 5.13 12.23
C MET A 104 -2.58 3.98 12.83
N GLY A 105 -1.86 3.00 13.39
CA GLY A 105 -2.52 1.92 14.09
C GLY A 105 -3.11 2.35 15.43
N PRO A 106 -3.79 1.45 16.15
CA PRO A 106 -4.33 1.74 17.45
C PRO A 106 -3.26 2.21 18.43
N GLU A 107 -3.61 3.17 19.27
CA GLU A 107 -2.68 3.75 20.24
C GLU A 107 -2.05 2.70 21.15
N GLU A 108 -2.83 1.75 21.61
CA GLU A 108 -2.31 0.70 22.46
C GLU A 108 -1.25 -0.19 21.80
N MET A 109 -1.26 -0.27 20.48
CA MET A 109 -0.25 -1.03 19.72
C MET A 109 0.98 -0.18 19.42
N LEU A 110 0.83 1.13 19.33
CA LEU A 110 1.93 2.07 19.13
C LEU A 110 2.57 2.49 20.43
N GLY A 111 1.84 2.34 21.53
CA GLY A 111 2.23 2.84 22.84
C GLY A 111 1.96 4.33 22.98
N GLY A 112 1.45 4.74 24.14
CA GLY A 112 1.13 6.14 24.42
C GLY A 112 2.31 7.09 24.25
N TYR A 113 3.51 6.56 24.20
CA TYR A 113 4.72 7.33 23.98
C TYR A 113 4.69 8.16 22.69
N PHE A 114 4.07 7.63 21.64
CA PHE A 114 4.02 8.32 20.36
C PHE A 114 2.83 9.26 20.22
N LEU A 115 1.77 9.04 20.99
CA LEU A 115 0.50 9.73 20.79
C LEU A 115 0.09 10.62 21.95
N THR A 116 0.71 10.45 23.11
CA THR A 116 0.48 11.35 24.26
C THR A 116 1.67 12.28 24.44
N PRO A 117 1.38 13.56 24.72
CA PRO A 117 2.44 14.55 24.97
C PRO A 117 3.32 14.17 26.15
#